data_9d088764cca50c4c288bc1220e7ac28e
#
_entry.id   9d088764cca50c4c288bc1220e7ac28e
#
_cell.length_a   1.000
_cell.length_b   1.000
_cell.length_c   1.000
_cell.angle_alpha   90.00
_cell.angle_beta   90.00
_cell.angle_gamma   90.00
#
_symmetry.space_group_name_H-M   'P 1'
#
loop_
_entity.id
_entity.type
_entity.pdbx_description
1 polymer ?
#
loop_
_entity_poly.entity_id
_entity_poly.type
_entity_poly.pdbx_seq_one_letter_code
_entity_poly.pdbx_strand_id
1 'polypeptide(L)'
;IAAADAAAESWAKTAPRYRSEILRKAFEIMTSEIETIATLISRENGKAMPDARGEAGYAAEFFRWFAEETVRTPGDFRKSPSGDKRILVTHQPIGLSILITPWNFPAGMATRKIGPAVAAGCTMILKPATETPLTAMYIVDVMERAGLPKGVLNLVLPEKTGPAISKMLHDPRVKNLSFTGSTEVGRVLLKEAADKVIRCSMELGGNAQVVVHDDADLAVTIPQLLLAKMRNGGAACTSANRIYVQRGISEAFINEMTKSMSSFVMGRGN
;
A
#
# COMPACT_ATOMS: atom_id res chain seq x y z
N ILE A 1 -9.80 13.89 -12.26
CA ILE A 1 -8.62 14.70 -12.60
C ILE A 1 -8.86 16.18 -12.33
N ALA A 2 -9.91 16.81 -12.89
CA ALA A 2 -10.16 18.25 -12.74
C ALA A 2 -10.21 18.71 -11.27
N ALA A 3 -10.90 17.96 -10.39
CA ALA A 3 -10.98 18.29 -8.96
C ALA A 3 -9.59 18.21 -8.27
N ALA A 4 -8.81 17.18 -8.62
CA ALA A 4 -7.45 17.03 -8.08
C ALA A 4 -6.50 18.14 -8.56
N ASP A 5 -6.62 18.53 -9.81
CA ASP A 5 -5.84 19.60 -10.42
C ASP A 5 -6.17 20.97 -9.78
N ALA A 6 -7.45 21.26 -9.60
CA ALA A 6 -7.90 22.49 -8.95
C ALA A 6 -7.39 22.66 -7.50
N ALA A 7 -7.20 21.54 -6.78
CA ALA A 7 -6.68 21.55 -5.41
C ALA A 7 -5.13 21.56 -5.36
N ALA A 8 -4.44 21.23 -6.44
CA ALA A 8 -3.02 20.90 -6.42
C ALA A 8 -2.13 22.06 -5.94
N GLU A 9 -2.33 23.26 -6.47
CA GLU A 9 -1.46 24.40 -6.14
C GLU A 9 -1.62 24.84 -4.68
N SER A 10 -2.86 24.97 -4.20
CA SER A 10 -3.12 25.36 -2.81
C SER A 10 -2.62 24.31 -1.82
N TRP A 11 -2.82 23.03 -2.16
CA TRP A 11 -2.35 21.91 -1.32
C TRP A 11 -0.83 21.83 -1.25
N ALA A 12 -0.14 21.97 -2.36
CA ALA A 12 1.33 21.96 -2.41
C ALA A 12 1.98 23.05 -1.55
N LYS A 13 1.30 24.19 -1.38
CA LYS A 13 1.77 25.33 -0.58
C LYS A 13 1.46 25.20 0.93
N THR A 14 0.72 24.17 1.36
CA THR A 14 0.40 24.00 2.78
C THR A 14 1.64 23.69 3.61
N ALA A 15 1.63 24.17 4.86
CA ALA A 15 2.71 23.89 5.80
C ALA A 15 2.80 22.38 6.10
N PRO A 16 4.02 21.81 6.21
CA PRO A 16 4.18 20.39 6.58
C PRO A 16 3.42 20.01 7.86
N ARG A 17 3.43 20.86 8.89
CA ARG A 17 2.70 20.62 10.14
C ARG A 17 1.20 20.45 9.92
N TYR A 18 0.60 21.24 9.04
CA TYR A 18 -0.82 21.12 8.73
C TYR A 18 -1.17 19.74 8.14
N ARG A 19 -0.37 19.25 7.20
CA ARG A 19 -0.52 17.91 6.61
C ARG A 19 -0.28 16.79 7.62
N SER A 20 0.74 16.97 8.47
CA SER A 20 1.06 16.06 9.59
C SER A 20 -0.14 15.88 10.53
N GLU A 21 -0.80 16.97 10.94
CA GLU A 21 -1.94 16.91 11.85
C GLU A 21 -3.17 16.22 11.25
N ILE A 22 -3.40 16.37 9.94
CA ILE A 22 -4.46 15.62 9.24
C ILE A 22 -4.17 14.11 9.30
N LEU A 23 -2.93 13.69 8.99
CA LEU A 23 -2.54 12.28 9.04
C LEU A 23 -2.61 11.73 10.48
N ARG A 24 -2.17 12.50 11.48
CA ARG A 24 -2.28 12.11 12.90
C ARG A 24 -3.73 11.88 13.29
N LYS A 25 -4.62 12.80 12.94
CA LYS A 25 -6.05 12.68 13.21
C LYS A 25 -6.69 11.49 12.48
N ALA A 26 -6.29 11.23 11.24
CA ALA A 26 -6.73 10.04 10.50
C ALA A 26 -6.30 8.75 11.20
N PHE A 27 -5.07 8.67 11.70
CA PHE A 27 -4.60 7.56 12.54
C PHE A 27 -5.46 7.36 13.77
N GLU A 28 -5.77 8.43 14.52
CA GLU A 28 -6.59 8.37 15.72
C GLU A 28 -8.01 7.88 15.43
N ILE A 29 -8.62 8.35 14.35
CA ILE A 29 -9.95 7.90 13.90
C ILE A 29 -9.89 6.40 13.56
N MET A 30 -8.94 5.97 12.74
CA MET A 30 -8.81 4.56 12.36
C MET A 30 -8.58 3.65 13.58
N THR A 31 -7.77 4.10 14.54
CA THR A 31 -7.50 3.34 15.76
C THR A 31 -8.75 3.20 16.63
N SER A 32 -9.55 4.27 16.77
CA SER A 32 -10.80 4.23 17.52
C SER A 32 -11.89 3.38 16.85
N GLU A 33 -11.83 3.22 15.53
CA GLU A 33 -12.82 2.51 14.71
C GLU A 33 -12.29 1.17 14.15
N ILE A 34 -11.28 0.59 14.79
CA ILE A 34 -10.56 -0.59 14.30
C ILE A 34 -11.49 -1.79 14.04
N GLU A 35 -12.50 -2.02 14.89
CA GLU A 35 -13.47 -3.12 14.72
C GLU A 35 -14.40 -2.90 13.52
N THR A 36 -14.79 -1.66 13.26
CA THR A 36 -15.59 -1.31 12.07
C THR A 36 -14.79 -1.60 10.80
N ILE A 37 -13.53 -1.14 10.74
CA ILE A 37 -12.64 -1.36 9.60
C ILE A 37 -12.37 -2.86 9.42
N ALA A 38 -12.06 -3.59 10.49
CA ALA A 38 -11.83 -5.04 10.45
C ALA A 38 -13.07 -5.80 9.95
N THR A 39 -14.26 -5.39 10.38
CA THR A 39 -15.53 -6.00 9.92
C THR A 39 -15.75 -5.77 8.43
N LEU A 40 -15.49 -4.55 7.92
CA LEU A 40 -15.57 -4.26 6.48
C LEU A 40 -14.57 -5.12 5.70
N ILE A 41 -13.32 -5.16 6.13
CA ILE A 41 -12.28 -5.98 5.50
C ILE A 41 -12.69 -7.44 5.46
N SER A 42 -13.15 -8.02 6.57
CA SER A 42 -13.57 -9.43 6.62
C SER A 42 -14.75 -9.71 5.68
N ARG A 43 -15.73 -8.79 5.63
CA ARG A 43 -16.94 -8.99 4.80
C ARG A 43 -16.67 -8.89 3.30
N GLU A 44 -15.83 -7.96 2.84
CA GLU A 44 -15.58 -7.81 1.40
C GLU A 44 -14.41 -8.65 0.88
N ASN A 45 -13.41 -8.94 1.71
CA ASN A 45 -12.24 -9.73 1.34
C ASN A 45 -12.35 -11.21 1.71
N GLY A 46 -13.13 -11.52 2.76
CA GLY A 46 -13.30 -12.90 3.27
C GLY A 46 -12.21 -13.36 4.24
N LYS A 47 -11.25 -12.55 4.62
CA LYS A 47 -10.21 -12.94 5.59
C LYS A 47 -10.75 -13.10 7.00
N ALA A 48 -10.09 -13.95 7.79
CA ALA A 48 -10.45 -14.17 9.19
C ALA A 48 -10.37 -12.86 10.01
N MET A 49 -11.27 -12.70 10.98
CA MET A 49 -11.34 -11.50 11.82
C MET A 49 -10.01 -11.14 12.52
N PRO A 50 -9.20 -12.08 13.04
CA PRO A 50 -7.88 -11.76 13.58
C PRO A 50 -6.95 -11.10 12.55
N ASP A 51 -6.92 -11.62 11.31
CA ASP A 51 -6.14 -11.06 10.21
C ASP A 51 -6.68 -9.68 9.77
N ALA A 52 -8.01 -9.54 9.77
CA ALA A 52 -8.66 -8.26 9.44
C ALA A 52 -8.35 -7.16 10.47
N ARG A 53 -8.35 -7.50 11.77
CA ARG A 53 -7.91 -6.58 12.85
C ARG A 53 -6.43 -6.22 12.71
N GLY A 54 -5.60 -7.22 12.41
CA GLY A 54 -4.17 -7.00 12.14
C GLY A 54 -3.94 -6.06 10.97
N GLU A 55 -4.71 -6.20 9.89
CA GLU A 55 -4.64 -5.29 8.74
C GLU A 55 -5.13 -3.88 9.08
N ALA A 56 -6.24 -3.74 9.82
CA ALA A 56 -6.76 -2.44 10.21
C ALA A 56 -5.74 -1.64 11.03
N GLY A 57 -5.08 -2.29 12.02
CA GLY A 57 -4.00 -1.69 12.78
C GLY A 57 -2.78 -1.33 11.92
N TYR A 58 -2.34 -2.26 11.08
CA TYR A 58 -1.26 -2.03 10.13
C TYR A 58 -1.55 -0.86 9.16
N ALA A 59 -2.79 -0.75 8.70
CA ALA A 59 -3.20 0.34 7.81
C ALA A 59 -3.16 1.70 8.51
N ALA A 60 -3.57 1.78 9.78
CA ALA A 60 -3.52 3.00 10.57
C ALA A 60 -2.08 3.48 10.77
N GLU A 61 -1.12 2.55 10.99
CA GLU A 61 0.28 2.87 11.22
C GLU A 61 0.93 3.65 10.07
N PHE A 62 0.50 3.47 8.82
CA PHE A 62 1.00 4.29 7.72
C PHE A 62 0.68 5.78 7.93
N PHE A 63 -0.50 6.10 8.41
CA PHE A 63 -0.85 7.50 8.68
C PHE A 63 -0.04 8.07 9.85
N ARG A 64 0.18 7.30 10.92
CA ARG A 64 1.06 7.72 12.01
C ARG A 64 2.48 7.96 11.53
N TRP A 65 3.07 6.99 10.82
CA TRP A 65 4.43 7.11 10.29
C TRP A 65 4.59 8.36 9.41
N PHE A 66 3.69 8.55 8.45
CA PHE A 66 3.79 9.69 7.55
C PHE A 66 3.38 11.02 8.19
N ALA A 67 2.62 11.04 9.27
CA ALA A 67 2.44 12.24 10.09
C ALA A 67 3.77 12.70 10.69
N GLU A 68 4.59 11.79 11.17
CA GLU A 68 5.91 12.07 11.72
C GLU A 68 6.92 12.46 10.63
N GLU A 69 6.93 11.75 9.51
CA GLU A 69 7.85 11.99 8.39
C GLU A 69 7.55 13.30 7.62
N THR A 70 6.30 13.75 7.60
CA THR A 70 5.90 14.99 6.91
C THR A 70 6.74 16.19 7.33
N VAL A 71 7.09 16.29 8.61
CA VAL A 71 7.85 17.42 9.17
C VAL A 71 9.37 17.21 9.14
N ARG A 72 9.83 16.05 8.68
CA ARG A 72 11.24 15.65 8.62
C ARG A 72 11.79 15.62 7.20
N THR A 73 11.03 16.13 6.19
CA THR A 73 11.49 16.12 4.80
C THR A 73 12.83 16.83 4.68
N PRO A 74 13.93 16.11 4.40
CA PRO A 74 15.28 16.70 4.38
C PRO A 74 15.51 17.50 3.11
N GLY A 75 16.42 18.44 3.20
CA GLY A 75 17.07 19.07 2.08
C GLY A 75 18.59 18.92 2.21
N ASP A 76 19.35 19.52 1.32
CA ASP A 76 20.81 19.53 1.39
C ASP A 76 21.35 20.94 1.10
N PHE A 77 22.39 21.31 1.84
CA PHE A 77 23.11 22.56 1.61
C PHE A 77 24.62 22.32 1.76
N ARG A 78 25.36 22.44 0.67
CA ARG A 78 26.81 22.17 0.66
C ARG A 78 27.56 23.09 -0.31
N LYS A 79 28.89 23.13 -0.18
CA LYS A 79 29.77 23.72 -1.23
C LYS A 79 29.92 22.73 -2.40
N SER A 80 30.11 23.27 -3.60
CA SER A 80 30.58 22.48 -4.74
C SER A 80 31.97 21.92 -4.48
N PRO A 81 32.40 20.83 -5.14
CA PRO A 81 33.76 20.29 -5.01
C PRO A 81 34.85 21.33 -5.36
N SER A 82 34.60 22.22 -6.30
CA SER A 82 35.48 23.32 -6.65
C SER A 82 35.48 24.47 -5.61
N GLY A 83 34.54 24.49 -4.69
CA GLY A 83 34.45 25.52 -3.63
C GLY A 83 33.88 26.85 -4.05
N ASP A 84 33.61 27.06 -5.33
CA ASP A 84 33.17 28.34 -5.92
C ASP A 84 31.63 28.54 -5.87
N LYS A 85 30.86 27.50 -5.58
CA LYS A 85 29.38 27.50 -5.58
C LYS A 85 28.80 26.95 -4.28
N ARG A 86 27.58 27.38 -3.99
CA ARG A 86 26.70 26.75 -2.98
C ARG A 86 25.64 25.91 -3.69
N ILE A 87 25.42 24.71 -3.21
CA ILE A 87 24.39 23.79 -3.71
C ILE A 87 23.30 23.73 -2.66
N LEU A 88 22.08 24.10 -3.04
CA LEU A 88 20.88 23.95 -2.24
C LEU A 88 19.95 22.93 -2.93
N VAL A 89 19.57 21.87 -2.22
CA VAL A 89 18.62 20.87 -2.68
C VAL A 89 17.35 20.99 -1.86
N THR A 90 16.22 21.12 -2.53
CA THR A 90 14.89 21.15 -1.91
C THR A 90 14.00 20.10 -2.56
N HIS A 91 13.02 19.57 -1.79
CA HIS A 91 12.02 18.65 -2.29
C HIS A 91 10.71 19.39 -2.54
N GLN A 92 10.06 19.06 -3.66
CA GLN A 92 8.76 19.60 -4.04
C GLN A 92 7.78 18.45 -4.34
N PRO A 93 6.46 18.67 -4.15
CA PRO A 93 5.45 17.71 -4.59
C PRO A 93 5.61 17.39 -6.08
N ILE A 94 5.56 16.10 -6.44
CA ILE A 94 5.64 15.70 -7.85
C ILE A 94 4.37 16.11 -8.63
N GLY A 95 3.26 16.30 -7.93
CA GLY A 95 1.96 16.67 -8.52
C GLY A 95 0.91 15.56 -8.42
N LEU A 96 -0.08 15.61 -9.33
CA LEU A 96 -1.19 14.68 -9.33
C LEU A 96 -0.73 13.23 -9.54
N SER A 97 -1.09 12.36 -8.58
CA SER A 97 -0.71 10.96 -8.55
C SER A 97 -1.92 10.04 -8.71
N ILE A 98 -1.79 8.99 -9.53
CA ILE A 98 -2.76 7.90 -9.61
C ILE A 98 -2.31 6.78 -8.66
N LEU A 99 -3.20 6.35 -7.78
CA LEU A 99 -2.96 5.30 -6.80
C LEU A 99 -3.88 4.12 -7.12
N ILE A 100 -3.31 2.97 -7.48
CA ILE A 100 -4.07 1.75 -7.79
C ILE A 100 -3.70 0.67 -6.79
N THR A 101 -4.72 0.09 -6.13
CA THR A 101 -4.53 -0.89 -5.06
C THR A 101 -5.23 -2.21 -5.36
N PRO A 102 -4.66 -3.35 -4.91
CA PRO A 102 -5.24 -4.67 -5.06
C PRO A 102 -6.26 -4.96 -3.96
N TRP A 103 -6.90 -6.13 -4.07
CA TRP A 103 -7.97 -6.60 -3.19
C TRP A 103 -7.47 -7.25 -1.89
N ASN A 104 -6.23 -7.74 -1.83
CA ASN A 104 -5.76 -8.63 -0.77
C ASN A 104 -5.50 -7.93 0.59
N PHE A 105 -5.17 -6.65 0.58
CA PHE A 105 -5.07 -5.80 1.77
C PHE A 105 -5.74 -4.45 1.48
N PRO A 106 -7.08 -4.40 1.44
CA PRO A 106 -7.82 -3.23 0.94
C PRO A 106 -7.57 -1.96 1.76
N ALA A 107 -7.37 -2.07 3.08
CA ALA A 107 -7.02 -0.95 3.93
C ALA A 107 -5.53 -0.61 3.82
N GLY A 108 -4.65 -1.60 4.06
CA GLY A 108 -3.21 -1.39 4.11
C GLY A 108 -2.62 -0.86 2.81
N MET A 109 -3.10 -1.34 1.66
CA MET A 109 -2.59 -0.88 0.37
C MET A 109 -3.08 0.54 0.02
N ALA A 110 -4.26 0.93 0.48
CA ALA A 110 -4.75 2.30 0.30
C ALA A 110 -3.95 3.29 1.16
N THR A 111 -3.84 3.04 2.47
CA THR A 111 -3.19 3.96 3.42
C THR A 111 -1.71 4.15 3.15
N ARG A 112 -0.97 3.08 2.74
CA ARG A 112 0.46 3.17 2.39
C ARG A 112 0.75 4.01 1.15
N LYS A 113 -0.27 4.29 0.31
CA LYS A 113 -0.16 5.19 -0.84
C LYS A 113 -0.71 6.59 -0.53
N ILE A 114 -1.82 6.67 0.19
CA ILE A 114 -2.43 7.95 0.59
C ILE A 114 -1.50 8.71 1.56
N GLY A 115 -0.96 8.04 2.57
CA GLY A 115 -0.10 8.65 3.59
C GLY A 115 1.06 9.45 3.01
N PRO A 116 1.96 8.84 2.21
CA PRO A 116 3.09 9.56 1.61
C PRO A 116 2.65 10.62 0.61
N ALA A 117 1.55 10.43 -0.13
CA ALA A 117 1.05 11.44 -1.06
C ALA A 117 0.55 12.70 -0.34
N VAL A 118 -0.17 12.54 0.79
CA VAL A 118 -0.56 13.65 1.68
C VAL A 118 0.67 14.32 2.26
N ALA A 119 1.60 13.53 2.80
CA ALA A 119 2.84 14.03 3.41
C ALA A 119 3.66 14.88 2.43
N ALA A 120 3.78 14.42 1.19
CA ALA A 120 4.52 15.12 0.13
C ALA A 120 3.79 16.35 -0.44
N GLY A 121 2.52 16.58 -0.11
CA GLY A 121 1.74 17.68 -0.68
C GLY A 121 1.21 17.40 -2.09
N CYS A 122 1.04 16.14 -2.47
CA CYS A 122 0.47 15.71 -3.75
C CYS A 122 -1.04 15.58 -3.66
N THR A 123 -1.74 15.93 -4.73
CA THR A 123 -3.14 15.51 -4.93
C THR A 123 -3.18 14.12 -5.57
N MET A 124 -4.28 13.39 -5.37
CA MET A 124 -4.32 12.01 -5.79
C MET A 124 -5.71 11.52 -6.22
N ILE A 125 -5.70 10.48 -7.05
CA ILE A 125 -6.88 9.71 -7.43
C ILE A 125 -6.63 8.27 -7.01
N LEU A 126 -7.44 7.75 -6.09
CA LEU A 126 -7.41 6.37 -5.65
C LEU A 126 -8.38 5.53 -6.49
N LYS A 127 -7.86 4.46 -7.10
CA LYS A 127 -8.65 3.39 -7.72
C LYS A 127 -8.39 2.09 -6.96
N PRO A 128 -9.26 1.68 -6.03
CA PRO A 128 -9.15 0.39 -5.36
C PRO A 128 -9.55 -0.76 -6.29
N ALA A 129 -9.28 -1.99 -5.86
CA ALA A 129 -9.81 -3.17 -6.54
C ALA A 129 -11.34 -3.16 -6.57
N THR A 130 -11.90 -3.70 -7.64
CA THR A 130 -13.36 -3.77 -7.84
C THR A 130 -14.01 -4.69 -6.83
N GLU A 131 -13.27 -5.69 -6.37
CA GLU A 131 -13.69 -6.71 -5.41
C GLU A 131 -13.80 -6.18 -3.97
N THR A 132 -13.03 -5.14 -3.63
CA THR A 132 -12.94 -4.61 -2.26
C THR A 132 -13.01 -3.08 -2.24
N PRO A 133 -14.12 -2.46 -2.69
CA PRO A 133 -14.25 -1.02 -2.75
C PRO A 133 -14.63 -0.37 -1.41
N LEU A 134 -15.36 -1.08 -0.54
CA LEU A 134 -15.99 -0.48 0.64
C LEU A 134 -14.98 -0.03 1.69
N THR A 135 -13.94 -0.82 1.94
CA THR A 135 -12.85 -0.43 2.85
C THR A 135 -12.13 0.82 2.35
N ALA A 136 -11.88 0.91 1.04
CA ALA A 136 -11.25 2.09 0.46
C ALA A 136 -12.15 3.34 0.56
N MET A 137 -13.48 3.18 0.36
CA MET A 137 -14.46 4.25 0.56
C MET A 137 -14.45 4.73 2.00
N TYR A 138 -14.41 3.81 2.96
CA TYR A 138 -14.35 4.14 4.38
C TYR A 138 -13.08 4.91 4.75
N ILE A 139 -11.92 4.54 4.18
CA ILE A 139 -10.67 5.27 4.41
C ILE A 139 -10.74 6.69 3.82
N VAL A 140 -11.39 6.87 2.67
CA VAL A 140 -11.62 8.21 2.11
C VAL A 140 -12.50 9.05 3.04
N ASP A 141 -13.55 8.48 3.62
CA ASP A 141 -14.39 9.14 4.65
C ASP A 141 -13.56 9.50 5.90
N VAL A 142 -12.71 8.60 6.38
CA VAL A 142 -11.78 8.90 7.48
C VAL A 142 -10.90 10.11 7.16
N MET A 143 -10.36 10.20 5.96
CA MET A 143 -9.53 11.33 5.55
C MET A 143 -10.32 12.64 5.48
N GLU A 144 -11.57 12.60 5.03
CA GLU A 144 -12.47 13.77 5.03
C GLU A 144 -12.76 14.22 6.47
N ARG A 145 -13.13 13.30 7.38
CA ARG A 145 -13.34 13.58 8.81
C ARG A 145 -12.07 14.05 9.52
N ALA A 146 -10.89 13.64 9.06
CA ALA A 146 -9.62 14.15 9.55
C ALA A 146 -9.33 15.58 9.10
N GLY A 147 -10.08 16.12 8.15
CA GLY A 147 -9.96 17.49 7.66
C GLY A 147 -9.16 17.63 6.37
N LEU A 148 -8.99 16.55 5.60
CA LEU A 148 -8.34 16.65 4.29
C LEU A 148 -9.20 17.50 3.35
N PRO A 149 -8.65 18.55 2.70
CA PRO A 149 -9.42 19.41 1.83
C PRO A 149 -9.99 18.67 0.60
N LYS A 150 -11.18 19.12 0.16
CA LYS A 150 -11.82 18.57 -1.04
C LYS A 150 -10.90 18.66 -2.27
N GLY A 151 -10.90 17.61 -3.09
CA GLY A 151 -10.07 17.51 -4.29
C GLY A 151 -8.67 16.97 -4.05
N VAL A 152 -8.14 16.97 -2.83
CA VAL A 152 -6.81 16.41 -2.54
C VAL A 152 -6.79 14.89 -2.71
N LEU A 153 -7.81 14.19 -2.19
CA LEU A 153 -8.02 12.76 -2.40
C LEU A 153 -9.35 12.56 -3.14
N ASN A 154 -9.31 11.85 -4.25
CA ASN A 154 -10.47 11.54 -5.08
C ASN A 154 -10.56 10.03 -5.26
N LEU A 155 -11.75 9.46 -5.11
CA LEU A 155 -12.00 8.03 -5.32
C LEU A 155 -12.69 7.83 -6.66
N VAL A 156 -12.27 6.80 -7.40
CA VAL A 156 -12.93 6.39 -8.65
C VAL A 156 -13.15 4.88 -8.66
N LEU A 157 -14.35 4.48 -9.01
CA LEU A 157 -14.79 3.09 -9.12
C LEU A 157 -15.36 2.87 -10.53
N PRO A 158 -14.51 2.82 -11.57
CA PRO A 158 -14.97 2.71 -12.95
C PRO A 158 -15.48 1.30 -13.24
N GLU A 159 -16.57 1.19 -13.98
CA GLU A 159 -17.09 -0.09 -14.50
C GLU A 159 -16.06 -0.75 -15.44
N LYS A 160 -15.47 0.05 -16.33
CA LYS A 160 -14.41 -0.39 -17.26
C LYS A 160 -13.05 0.17 -16.82
N THR A 161 -12.35 -0.60 -15.98
CA THR A 161 -11.09 -0.16 -15.35
C THR A 161 -10.01 0.20 -16.37
N GLY A 162 -9.73 -0.66 -17.36
CA GLY A 162 -8.66 -0.44 -18.34
C GLY A 162 -8.78 0.90 -19.07
N PRO A 163 -9.88 1.17 -19.78
CA PRO A 163 -10.08 2.42 -20.49
C PRO A 163 -10.05 3.66 -19.58
N ALA A 164 -10.57 3.55 -18.34
CA ALA A 164 -10.56 4.66 -17.40
C ALA A 164 -9.13 5.01 -16.95
N ILE A 165 -8.31 4.01 -16.63
CA ILE A 165 -6.91 4.22 -16.21
C ILE A 165 -6.08 4.72 -17.40
N SER A 166 -6.22 4.14 -18.59
CA SER A 166 -5.56 4.59 -19.81
C SER A 166 -5.82 6.08 -20.05
N LYS A 167 -7.09 6.48 -20.01
CA LYS A 167 -7.47 7.91 -20.16
C LYS A 167 -6.81 8.80 -19.10
N MET A 168 -6.68 8.32 -17.87
CA MET A 168 -6.03 9.11 -16.81
C MET A 168 -4.53 9.22 -17.04
N LEU A 169 -3.84 8.15 -17.44
CA LEU A 169 -2.40 8.15 -17.70
C LEU A 169 -2.00 9.05 -18.86
N HIS A 170 -2.87 9.19 -19.86
CA HIS A 170 -2.62 10.10 -21.00
C HIS A 170 -2.97 11.57 -20.73
N ASP A 171 -3.54 11.90 -19.56
CA ASP A 171 -3.78 13.29 -19.17
C ASP A 171 -2.47 13.97 -18.75
N PRO A 172 -2.09 15.12 -19.33
CA PRO A 172 -0.80 15.78 -19.08
C PRO A 172 -0.61 16.26 -17.65
N ARG A 173 -1.68 16.36 -16.88
CA ARG A 173 -1.66 16.78 -15.46
C ARG A 173 -1.19 15.66 -14.53
N VAL A 174 -1.31 14.40 -14.94
CA VAL A 174 -0.84 13.24 -14.16
C VAL A 174 0.67 13.15 -14.23
N LYS A 175 1.32 13.05 -13.07
CA LYS A 175 2.79 13.05 -12.94
C LYS A 175 3.36 11.77 -12.33
N ASN A 176 2.53 11.01 -11.63
CA ASN A 176 2.97 9.82 -10.92
C ASN A 176 1.91 8.72 -10.95
N LEU A 177 2.36 7.49 -11.05
CA LEU A 177 1.57 6.27 -10.91
C LEU A 177 2.16 5.42 -9.79
N SER A 178 1.37 5.11 -8.76
CA SER A 178 1.69 4.11 -7.76
C SER A 178 0.73 2.93 -7.91
N PHE A 179 1.26 1.80 -8.33
CA PHE A 179 0.50 0.58 -8.61
C PHE A 179 0.95 -0.56 -7.70
N THR A 180 -0.02 -1.30 -7.17
CA THR A 180 0.21 -2.61 -6.55
C THR A 180 -0.77 -3.61 -7.16
N GLY A 181 -0.25 -4.72 -7.68
CA GLY A 181 -1.07 -5.75 -8.32
C GLY A 181 -0.24 -6.80 -9.07
N SER A 182 -0.83 -7.43 -10.09
CA SER A 182 -0.13 -8.44 -10.88
C SER A 182 0.95 -7.85 -11.77
N THR A 183 1.99 -8.65 -12.03
CA THR A 183 3.08 -8.27 -12.94
C THR A 183 2.58 -8.01 -14.36
N GLU A 184 1.56 -8.74 -14.82
CA GLU A 184 0.97 -8.58 -16.15
C GLU A 184 0.33 -7.21 -16.31
N VAL A 185 -0.53 -6.80 -15.37
CA VAL A 185 -1.14 -5.46 -15.36
C VAL A 185 -0.08 -4.38 -15.20
N GLY A 186 0.91 -4.60 -14.34
CA GLY A 186 2.04 -3.68 -14.17
C GLY A 186 2.79 -3.38 -15.45
N ARG A 187 3.04 -4.42 -16.29
CA ARG A 187 3.67 -4.24 -17.62
C ARG A 187 2.82 -3.40 -18.57
N VAL A 188 1.50 -3.61 -18.57
CA VAL A 188 0.58 -2.79 -19.41
C VAL A 188 0.64 -1.33 -18.96
N LEU A 189 0.54 -1.08 -17.66
CA LEU A 189 0.57 0.28 -17.11
C LEU A 189 1.90 0.98 -17.36
N LEU A 190 3.03 0.28 -17.27
CA LEU A 190 4.35 0.83 -17.60
C LEU A 190 4.46 1.24 -19.07
N LYS A 191 3.90 0.44 -19.99
CA LYS A 191 3.87 0.80 -21.42
C LYS A 191 3.07 2.07 -21.66
N GLU A 192 1.90 2.21 -21.04
CA GLU A 192 1.08 3.42 -21.18
C GLU A 192 1.72 4.65 -20.51
N ALA A 193 2.35 4.47 -19.35
CA ALA A 193 3.03 5.54 -18.65
C ALA A 193 4.27 6.08 -19.39
N ALA A 194 4.89 5.24 -20.23
CA ALA A 194 6.07 5.60 -21.01
C ALA A 194 5.81 6.75 -22.00
N ASP A 195 4.62 6.84 -22.58
CA ASP A 195 4.26 7.89 -23.55
C ASP A 195 4.40 9.31 -22.98
N LYS A 196 4.22 9.47 -21.69
CA LYS A 196 4.32 10.75 -20.96
C LYS A 196 5.50 10.81 -20.00
N VAL A 197 6.33 9.76 -19.98
CA VAL A 197 7.46 9.61 -19.04
C VAL A 197 7.00 9.81 -17.59
N ILE A 198 5.83 9.24 -17.25
CA ILE A 198 5.25 9.34 -15.91
C ILE A 198 6.12 8.54 -14.94
N ARG A 199 6.42 9.11 -13.78
CA ARG A 199 7.10 8.39 -12.70
C ARG A 199 6.23 7.23 -12.23
N CYS A 200 6.79 6.01 -12.18
CA CYS A 200 6.08 4.81 -11.75
C CYS A 200 6.73 4.19 -10.51
N SER A 201 5.89 3.82 -9.54
CA SER A 201 6.23 2.99 -8.38
C SER A 201 5.40 1.72 -8.46
N MET A 202 6.06 0.58 -8.69
CA MET A 202 5.41 -0.69 -8.98
C MET A 202 5.70 -1.70 -7.86
N GLU A 203 4.64 -2.16 -7.20
CA GLU A 203 4.67 -3.25 -6.24
C GLU A 203 3.96 -4.46 -6.87
N LEU A 204 4.71 -5.49 -7.19
CA LEU A 204 4.25 -6.60 -8.01
C LEU A 204 4.30 -7.93 -7.25
N GLY A 205 3.78 -8.99 -7.86
CA GLY A 205 3.81 -10.33 -7.29
C GLY A 205 5.20 -10.97 -7.31
N GLY A 206 5.37 -11.97 -6.48
CA GLY A 206 6.60 -12.76 -6.39
C GLY A 206 6.36 -14.13 -5.77
N ASN A 207 7.42 -14.92 -5.60
CA ASN A 207 7.35 -16.27 -5.04
C ASN A 207 7.91 -16.39 -3.61
N ALA A 208 8.55 -15.35 -3.07
CA ALA A 208 9.12 -15.31 -1.71
C ALA A 208 9.77 -16.64 -1.30
N GLN A 209 10.94 -16.92 -1.85
CA GLN A 209 11.65 -18.18 -1.64
C GLN A 209 12.08 -18.33 -0.18
N VAL A 210 11.93 -19.55 0.34
CA VAL A 210 12.42 -19.96 1.67
C VAL A 210 13.41 -21.10 1.50
N VAL A 211 14.50 -21.07 2.26
CA VAL A 211 15.50 -22.13 2.29
C VAL A 211 15.53 -22.72 3.70
N VAL A 212 15.45 -24.05 3.79
CA VAL A 212 15.52 -24.81 5.04
C VAL A 212 16.74 -25.72 4.97
N HIS A 213 17.72 -25.48 5.84
CA HIS A 213 18.95 -26.25 5.95
C HIS A 213 18.81 -27.47 6.86
N ASP A 214 19.75 -28.42 6.79
CA ASP A 214 19.70 -29.68 7.54
C ASP A 214 19.74 -29.49 9.06
N ASP A 215 20.33 -28.40 9.54
CA ASP A 215 20.44 -28.04 10.95
C ASP A 215 19.25 -27.20 11.45
N ALA A 216 18.21 -26.99 10.63
CA ALA A 216 17.04 -26.23 11.03
C ALA A 216 16.21 -26.95 12.11
N ASP A 217 15.84 -26.24 13.18
CA ASP A 217 14.88 -26.73 14.17
C ASP A 217 13.46 -26.68 13.58
N LEU A 218 12.89 -27.85 13.26
CA LEU A 218 11.55 -27.95 12.69
C LEU A 218 10.45 -27.47 13.64
N ALA A 219 10.64 -27.57 14.96
CA ALA A 219 9.67 -27.09 15.92
C ALA A 219 9.51 -25.55 15.88
N VAL A 220 10.57 -24.85 15.51
CA VAL A 220 10.57 -23.39 15.26
C VAL A 220 10.20 -23.08 13.83
N THR A 221 10.77 -23.79 12.86
CA THR A 221 10.66 -23.50 11.43
C THR A 221 9.24 -23.67 10.91
N ILE A 222 8.53 -24.76 11.25
CA ILE A 222 7.20 -25.05 10.71
C ILE A 222 6.17 -24.00 11.11
N PRO A 223 6.01 -23.60 12.39
CA PRO A 223 5.06 -22.52 12.74
C PRO A 223 5.35 -21.20 12.04
N GLN A 224 6.61 -20.80 11.93
CA GLN A 224 6.99 -19.55 11.26
C GLN A 224 6.73 -19.61 9.75
N LEU A 225 6.99 -20.75 9.12
CA LEU A 225 6.72 -20.95 7.70
C LEU A 225 5.22 -20.97 7.40
N LEU A 226 4.42 -21.61 8.28
CA LEU A 226 2.96 -21.56 8.17
C LEU A 226 2.44 -20.14 8.24
N LEU A 227 2.94 -19.33 9.18
CA LEU A 227 2.60 -17.91 9.26
C LEU A 227 3.00 -17.16 7.99
N ALA A 228 4.22 -17.37 7.49
CA ALA A 228 4.73 -16.74 6.26
C ALA A 228 3.91 -17.14 5.02
N LYS A 229 3.40 -18.38 4.99
CA LYS A 229 2.60 -18.90 3.87
C LYS A 229 1.13 -18.56 3.98
N MET A 230 0.51 -18.75 5.15
CA MET A 230 -0.94 -18.79 5.29
C MET A 230 -1.54 -17.49 5.83
N ARG A 231 -0.73 -16.55 6.31
CA ARG A 231 -1.22 -15.22 6.68
C ARG A 231 -2.08 -14.63 5.57
N ASN A 232 -3.20 -14.06 5.93
CA ASN A 232 -4.17 -13.51 4.97
C ASN A 232 -4.70 -14.57 3.97
N GLY A 233 -4.91 -15.80 4.42
CA GLY A 233 -5.33 -16.90 3.55
C GLY A 233 -4.31 -17.25 2.45
N GLY A 234 -3.05 -16.88 2.64
CA GLY A 234 -1.98 -17.04 1.64
C GLY A 234 -2.01 -15.99 0.51
N ALA A 235 -2.92 -15.02 0.58
CA ALA A 235 -3.10 -13.98 -0.45
C ALA A 235 -2.19 -12.77 -0.21
N ALA A 236 -0.88 -13.00 -0.04
CA ALA A 236 0.11 -11.95 0.14
C ALA A 236 1.22 -12.02 -0.92
N CYS A 237 1.69 -10.86 -1.40
CA CYS A 237 2.81 -10.79 -2.36
C CYS A 237 4.12 -11.36 -1.78
N THR A 238 4.24 -11.39 -0.45
CA THR A 238 5.36 -11.96 0.31
C THR A 238 5.07 -13.38 0.82
N SER A 239 3.98 -14.03 0.38
CA SER A 239 3.63 -15.40 0.78
C SER A 239 4.70 -16.37 0.29
N ALA A 240 5.19 -17.22 1.19
CA ALA A 240 6.18 -18.26 0.90
C ALA A 240 5.62 -19.31 -0.08
N ASN A 241 5.84 -19.09 -1.38
CA ASN A 241 5.30 -19.95 -2.45
C ASN A 241 6.29 -21.00 -2.95
N ARG A 242 7.58 -20.85 -2.63
CA ARG A 242 8.61 -21.79 -3.04
C ARG A 242 9.56 -22.08 -1.88
N ILE A 243 9.56 -23.32 -1.44
CA ILE A 243 10.32 -23.77 -0.28
C ILE A 243 11.39 -24.77 -0.77
N TYR A 244 12.65 -24.43 -0.57
CA TYR A 244 13.80 -25.30 -0.86
C TYR A 244 14.25 -25.94 0.44
N VAL A 245 14.16 -27.24 0.52
CA VAL A 245 14.54 -28.02 1.71
C VAL A 245 15.74 -28.87 1.40
N GLN A 246 16.77 -28.79 2.23
CA GLN A 246 17.96 -29.61 2.10
C GLN A 246 17.59 -31.08 2.29
N ARG A 247 18.27 -31.98 1.54
CA ARG A 247 17.85 -33.38 1.41
C ARG A 247 17.80 -34.14 2.75
N GLY A 248 18.73 -33.87 3.65
CA GLY A 248 18.86 -34.58 4.92
C GLY A 248 17.66 -34.43 5.85
N ILE A 249 16.97 -33.28 5.78
CA ILE A 249 15.80 -32.99 6.64
C ILE A 249 14.46 -33.03 5.87
N SER A 250 14.47 -33.28 4.57
CA SER A 250 13.32 -33.08 3.70
C SER A 250 12.13 -33.96 4.05
N GLU A 251 12.33 -35.23 4.41
CA GLU A 251 11.26 -36.15 4.77
C GLU A 251 10.56 -35.72 6.06
N ALA A 252 11.35 -35.42 7.10
CA ALA A 252 10.82 -34.92 8.37
C ALA A 252 10.05 -33.60 8.19
N PHE A 253 10.60 -32.69 7.39
CA PHE A 253 9.96 -31.42 7.06
C PHE A 253 8.60 -31.61 6.36
N ILE A 254 8.54 -32.46 5.32
CA ILE A 254 7.30 -32.73 4.57
C ILE A 254 6.24 -33.31 5.49
N ASN A 255 6.59 -34.27 6.35
CA ASN A 255 5.67 -34.89 7.26
C ASN A 255 5.08 -33.88 8.26
N GLU A 256 5.91 -33.08 8.92
CA GLU A 256 5.44 -32.07 9.89
C GLU A 256 4.67 -30.93 9.21
N MET A 257 5.09 -30.48 8.05
CA MET A 257 4.39 -29.43 7.31
C MET A 257 3.02 -29.90 6.84
N THR A 258 2.93 -31.13 6.30
CA THR A 258 1.65 -31.73 5.87
C THR A 258 0.70 -31.88 7.04
N LYS A 259 1.15 -32.40 8.18
CA LYS A 259 0.36 -32.53 9.40
C LYS A 259 -0.19 -31.17 9.85
N SER A 260 0.67 -30.16 9.90
CA SER A 260 0.30 -28.83 10.35
C SER A 260 -0.65 -28.13 9.36
N MET A 261 -0.44 -28.23 8.06
CA MET A 261 -1.37 -27.69 7.05
C MET A 261 -2.74 -28.38 7.07
N SER A 262 -2.78 -29.69 7.32
CA SER A 262 -4.03 -30.46 7.40
C SER A 262 -4.89 -30.11 8.63
N SER A 263 -4.32 -29.41 9.62
CA SER A 263 -5.07 -28.95 10.80
C SER A 263 -5.87 -27.68 10.58
N PHE A 264 -5.68 -26.97 9.45
CA PHE A 264 -6.44 -25.77 9.15
C PHE A 264 -7.92 -26.09 8.90
N VAL A 265 -8.79 -25.32 9.53
CA VAL A 265 -10.24 -25.37 9.30
C VAL A 265 -10.61 -24.27 8.31
N MET A 266 -11.18 -24.66 7.19
CA MET A 266 -11.64 -23.73 6.16
C MET A 266 -13.07 -23.29 6.44
N GLY A 267 -13.34 -21.99 6.34
CA GLY A 267 -14.65 -21.43 6.61
C GLY A 267 -14.77 -19.96 6.24
N ARG A 268 -15.90 -19.35 6.60
CA ARG A 268 -16.07 -17.90 6.48
C ARG A 268 -15.18 -17.19 7.52
N GLY A 269 -14.65 -16.02 7.16
CA GLY A 269 -13.74 -15.26 8.01
C GLY A 269 -14.38 -14.57 9.23
N ASN A 270 -15.72 -14.41 9.20
CA ASN A 270 -16.55 -13.77 10.22
C ASN A 270 -17.39 -14.75 11.04
#